data_d6c79434223684a34289d77c27ca8f9c
#
_entry.id   d6c79434223684a34289d77c27ca8f9c
#
_cell.length_a   1.000
_cell.length_b   1.000
_cell.length_c   1.000
_cell.angle_alpha   90.00
_cell.angle_beta   90.00
_cell.angle_gamma   90.00
#
_symmetry.space_group_name_H-M   'P 1'
#
loop_
_entity.id
_entity.type
_entity.pdbx_description
1 polymer ?
#
loop_
_entity_poly.entity_id
_entity_poly.type
_entity_poly.pdbx_seq_one_letter_code
_entity_poly.pdbx_strand_id
1 'polypeptide(L)'
;AKCVPLGVKDHDAVIRFCAENAVGLVVIGPEAPLVDGLSDSLRLAGLAVFGPSQAAAQLEGSKGFTKDLCARAGIPTAGYVHTTSLEAARAALTRFA
;
A
#
# COMPACT_ATOMS: atom_id res chain seq x y z
N ALA A 1 -7.82 18.70 17.45
CA ALA A 1 -8.09 17.38 16.85
C ALA A 1 -8.56 16.42 17.97
N LYS A 2 -9.43 15.49 17.61
CA LYS A 2 -9.92 14.44 18.52
C LYS A 2 -9.30 13.11 18.07
N CYS A 3 -8.56 12.45 18.96
CA CYS A 3 -8.04 11.11 18.71
C CYS A 3 -9.06 10.06 19.13
N VAL A 4 -9.20 9.01 18.31
CA VAL A 4 -10.14 7.91 18.54
C VAL A 4 -9.39 6.59 18.40
N PRO A 5 -9.51 5.65 19.35
CA PRO A 5 -8.93 4.31 19.21
C PRO A 5 -9.74 3.51 18.19
N LEU A 6 -9.25 3.39 16.97
CA LEU A 6 -9.89 2.70 15.87
C LEU A 6 -8.87 1.83 15.12
N GLY A 7 -9.14 0.54 15.02
CA GLY A 7 -8.29 -0.39 14.30
C GLY A 7 -8.48 -0.25 12.79
N VAL A 8 -7.46 0.29 12.09
CA VAL A 8 -7.54 0.56 10.64
C VAL A 8 -7.49 -0.68 9.77
N LYS A 9 -7.20 -1.87 10.33
CA LYS A 9 -7.29 -3.16 9.65
C LYS A 9 -8.71 -3.70 9.58
N ASP A 10 -9.59 -3.25 10.48
CA ASP A 10 -11.02 -3.57 10.46
C ASP A 10 -11.75 -2.51 9.61
N HIS A 11 -11.83 -2.76 8.30
CA HIS A 11 -12.44 -1.82 7.34
C HIS A 11 -13.91 -1.55 7.67
N ASP A 12 -14.65 -2.57 8.12
CA ASP A 12 -16.05 -2.41 8.50
C ASP A 12 -16.22 -1.51 9.72
N ALA A 13 -15.31 -1.61 10.70
CA ALA A 13 -15.31 -0.72 11.86
C ALA A 13 -15.03 0.75 11.45
N VAL A 14 -14.12 0.96 10.51
CA VAL A 14 -13.83 2.31 9.97
C VAL A 14 -15.04 2.86 9.22
N ILE A 15 -15.72 2.06 8.40
CA ILE A 15 -16.91 2.46 7.66
C ILE A 15 -18.04 2.85 8.63
N ARG A 16 -18.29 2.03 9.66
CA ARG A 16 -19.30 2.32 10.69
C ARG A 16 -18.98 3.62 11.43
N PHE A 17 -17.74 3.80 11.84
CA PHE A 17 -17.30 5.03 12.51
C PHE A 17 -17.57 6.27 11.62
N CYS A 18 -17.25 6.20 10.34
CA CYS A 18 -17.50 7.28 9.41
C CYS A 18 -18.99 7.61 9.27
N ALA A 19 -19.84 6.59 9.20
CA ALA A 19 -21.29 6.77 9.12
C ALA A 19 -21.86 7.39 10.41
N GLU A 20 -21.47 6.89 11.57
CA GLU A 20 -21.95 7.35 12.87
C GLU A 20 -21.51 8.79 13.19
N ASN A 21 -20.38 9.24 12.64
CA ASN A 21 -19.82 10.57 12.89
C ASN A 21 -19.96 11.53 11.71
N ALA A 22 -20.75 11.20 10.70
CA ALA A 22 -20.98 12.00 9.49
C ALA A 22 -19.66 12.51 8.86
N VAL A 23 -18.67 11.61 8.70
CA VAL A 23 -17.37 11.95 8.13
C VAL A 23 -17.52 12.23 6.64
N GLY A 24 -17.17 13.43 6.19
CA GLY A 24 -17.29 13.85 4.81
C GLY A 24 -16.09 13.50 3.93
N LEU A 25 -14.92 13.33 4.51
CA LEU A 25 -13.68 12.96 3.82
C LEU A 25 -12.77 12.17 4.74
N VAL A 26 -12.23 11.06 4.24
CA VAL A 26 -11.19 10.27 4.92
C VAL A 26 -9.85 10.51 4.23
N VAL A 27 -8.83 10.88 4.99
CA VAL A 27 -7.44 11.01 4.50
C VAL A 27 -6.61 9.89 5.10
N ILE A 28 -6.01 9.06 4.25
CA ILE A 28 -5.16 7.95 4.67
C ILE A 28 -3.71 8.34 4.42
N GLY A 29 -2.93 8.58 5.48
CA GLY A 29 -1.54 8.99 5.41
C GLY A 29 -0.55 7.83 5.26
N PRO A 30 -0.60 6.79 6.13
CA PRO A 30 0.39 5.71 6.09
C PRO A 30 0.14 4.73 4.92
N GLU A 31 1.24 4.15 4.40
CA GLU A 31 1.17 3.19 3.27
C GLU A 31 0.53 1.84 3.65
N ALA A 32 0.70 1.37 4.88
CA ALA A 32 0.24 0.05 5.28
C ALA A 32 -1.29 -0.14 5.14
N PRO A 33 -2.16 0.77 5.61
CA PRO A 33 -3.60 0.68 5.35
C PRO A 33 -3.96 0.77 3.87
N LEU A 34 -3.20 1.52 3.07
CA LEU A 34 -3.43 1.65 1.64
C LEU A 34 -3.13 0.36 0.90
N VAL A 35 -2.01 -0.31 1.23
CA VAL A 35 -1.64 -1.63 0.69
C VAL A 35 -2.65 -2.71 1.12
N ASP A 36 -3.23 -2.58 2.31
CA ASP A 36 -4.30 -3.45 2.82
C ASP A 36 -5.66 -3.22 2.13
N GLY A 37 -5.80 -2.15 1.34
CA GLY A 37 -7.00 -1.86 0.55
C GLY A 37 -8.08 -1.03 1.26
N LEU A 38 -7.73 -0.34 2.35
CA LEU A 38 -8.69 0.46 3.11
C LEU A 38 -9.37 1.53 2.24
N SER A 39 -8.60 2.23 1.38
CA SER A 39 -9.19 3.27 0.51
C SER A 39 -10.21 2.70 -0.47
N ASP A 40 -9.97 1.51 -1.01
CA ASP A 40 -10.90 0.84 -1.91
C ASP A 40 -12.18 0.43 -1.19
N SER A 41 -12.05 -0.16 0.01
CA SER A 41 -13.21 -0.54 0.85
C SER A 41 -14.08 0.66 1.21
N LEU A 42 -13.46 1.79 1.58
CA LEU A 42 -14.19 3.01 1.93
C LEU A 42 -14.92 3.61 0.71
N ARG A 43 -14.27 3.61 -0.47
CA ARG A 43 -14.91 4.08 -1.72
C ARG A 43 -16.09 3.20 -2.11
N LEU A 44 -15.98 1.88 -2.00
CA LEU A 44 -17.08 0.96 -2.24
C LEU A 44 -18.27 1.21 -1.30
N ALA A 45 -18.01 1.68 -0.09
CA ALA A 45 -19.04 2.09 0.86
C ALA A 45 -19.59 3.51 0.59
N GLY A 46 -19.17 4.18 -0.48
CA GLY A 46 -19.64 5.51 -0.87
C GLY A 46 -18.97 6.68 -0.14
N LEU A 47 -17.87 6.45 0.57
CA LEU A 47 -17.13 7.50 1.28
C LEU A 47 -16.14 8.20 0.34
N ALA A 48 -15.98 9.51 0.49
CA ALA A 48 -14.90 10.24 -0.15
C ALA A 48 -13.57 9.94 0.56
N VAL A 49 -12.56 9.57 -0.22
CA VAL A 49 -11.25 9.17 0.32
C VAL A 49 -10.12 9.85 -0.44
N PHE A 50 -9.21 10.47 0.28
CA PHE A 50 -7.92 10.89 -0.24
C PHE A 50 -6.86 9.83 0.10
N GLY A 51 -6.34 9.18 -0.93
CA GLY A 51 -5.35 8.11 -0.86
C GLY A 51 -5.41 7.24 -2.12
N PRO A 52 -4.30 6.60 -2.53
CA PRO A 52 -4.27 5.72 -3.70
C PRO A 52 -5.11 4.46 -3.48
N SER A 53 -5.43 3.77 -4.58
CA SER A 53 -5.99 2.42 -4.54
C SER A 53 -4.96 1.41 -3.99
N GLN A 54 -5.42 0.22 -3.59
CA GLN A 54 -4.54 -0.88 -3.20
C GLN A 54 -3.53 -1.20 -4.31
N ALA A 55 -3.98 -1.25 -5.57
CA ALA A 55 -3.13 -1.51 -6.71
C ALA A 55 -2.04 -0.44 -6.89
N ALA A 56 -2.39 0.84 -6.79
CA ALA A 56 -1.43 1.94 -6.88
C ALA A 56 -0.47 2.00 -5.68
N ALA A 57 -0.95 1.64 -4.49
CA ALA A 57 -0.14 1.60 -3.27
C ALA A 57 1.00 0.56 -3.33
N GLN A 58 0.94 -0.43 -4.24
CA GLN A 58 2.03 -1.38 -4.48
C GLN A 58 3.33 -0.71 -4.88
N LEU A 59 3.28 0.46 -5.51
CA LEU A 59 4.49 1.23 -5.87
C LEU A 59 5.35 1.57 -4.66
N GLU A 60 4.75 1.80 -3.51
CA GLU A 60 5.46 2.07 -2.25
C GLU A 60 5.57 0.81 -1.39
N GLY A 61 4.54 -0.02 -1.35
CA GLY A 61 4.47 -1.21 -0.51
C GLY A 61 5.33 -2.38 -0.97
N SER A 62 5.74 -2.43 -2.25
CA SER A 62 6.54 -3.53 -2.80
C SER A 62 7.66 -3.03 -3.69
N LYS A 63 8.89 -3.11 -3.20
CA LYS A 63 10.08 -2.76 -4.00
C LYS A 63 10.22 -3.63 -5.24
N GLY A 64 9.93 -4.93 -5.12
CA GLY A 64 9.96 -5.86 -6.25
C GLY A 64 8.99 -5.43 -7.36
N PHE A 65 7.74 -5.16 -7.01
CA PHE A 65 6.73 -4.67 -7.94
C PHE A 65 7.19 -3.40 -8.67
N THR A 66 7.70 -2.42 -7.93
CA THR A 66 8.17 -1.14 -8.51
C THR A 66 9.36 -1.34 -9.42
N LYS A 67 10.32 -2.18 -9.04
CA LYS A 67 11.48 -2.52 -9.87
C LYS A 67 11.08 -3.21 -11.18
N ASP A 68 10.15 -4.17 -11.11
CA ASP A 68 9.62 -4.85 -12.29
C ASP A 68 8.88 -3.89 -13.21
N LEU A 69 8.12 -2.94 -12.64
CA LEU A 69 7.46 -1.88 -13.41
C LEU A 69 8.48 -0.98 -14.10
N CYS A 70 9.53 -0.54 -13.39
CA CYS A 70 10.60 0.27 -13.96
C CYS A 70 11.29 -0.46 -15.14
N ALA A 71 11.57 -1.75 -15.00
CA ALA A 71 12.17 -2.56 -16.06
C ALA A 71 11.28 -2.61 -17.31
N ARG A 72 9.97 -2.83 -17.12
CA ARG A 72 9.00 -2.87 -18.24
C ARG A 72 8.80 -1.52 -18.91
N ALA A 73 8.83 -0.45 -18.14
CA ALA A 73 8.61 0.92 -18.65
C ALA A 73 9.89 1.62 -19.11
N GLY A 74 11.06 0.98 -19.00
CA GLY A 74 12.34 1.58 -19.37
C GLY A 74 12.77 2.73 -18.45
N ILE A 75 12.30 2.74 -17.19
CA ILE A 75 12.64 3.77 -16.21
C ILE A 75 13.99 3.43 -15.57
N PRO A 76 14.99 4.32 -15.62
CA PRO A 76 16.28 4.08 -14.97
C PRO A 76 16.14 3.89 -13.46
N THR A 77 16.76 2.83 -12.95
CA THR A 77 16.79 2.51 -11.52
C THR A 77 18.02 1.66 -11.19
N ALA A 78 18.40 1.59 -9.91
CA ALA A 78 19.49 0.74 -9.47
C ALA A 78 19.21 -0.73 -9.79
N GLY A 79 20.25 -1.50 -10.11
CA GLY A 79 20.15 -2.94 -10.33
C GLY A 79 19.51 -3.65 -9.14
N TYR A 80 18.77 -4.69 -9.41
CA TYR A 80 18.08 -5.48 -8.38
C TYR A 80 17.97 -6.95 -8.77
N VAL A 81 17.76 -7.79 -7.78
CA VAL A 81 17.33 -9.18 -7.94
C VAL A 81 16.26 -9.48 -6.91
N HIS A 82 15.12 -9.95 -7.36
CA HIS A 82 14.05 -10.41 -6.48
C HIS A 82 14.27 -11.89 -6.16
N THR A 83 14.37 -12.23 -4.88
CA THR A 83 14.58 -13.62 -4.41
C THR A 83 13.55 -13.99 -3.36
N THR A 84 13.12 -15.25 -3.38
CA THR A 84 12.15 -15.81 -2.43
C THR A 84 12.74 -16.92 -1.56
N SER A 85 14.04 -17.21 -1.72
CA SER A 85 14.75 -18.20 -0.91
C SER A 85 16.13 -17.69 -0.49
N LEU A 86 16.64 -18.23 0.61
CA LEU A 86 17.99 -17.92 1.09
C LEU A 86 19.08 -18.34 0.08
N GLU A 87 18.90 -19.49 -0.55
CA GLU A 87 19.84 -19.98 -1.57
C GLU A 87 19.91 -19.03 -2.77
N ALA A 88 18.76 -18.63 -3.32
CA ALA A 88 18.69 -17.67 -4.41
C ALA A 88 19.28 -16.30 -4.02
N ALA A 89 19.05 -15.86 -2.77
CA ALA A 89 19.63 -14.62 -2.27
C ALA A 89 21.16 -14.68 -2.20
N ARG A 90 21.72 -15.78 -1.71
CA ARG A 90 23.19 -15.99 -1.67
C ARG A 90 23.78 -16.00 -3.09
N ALA A 91 23.17 -16.71 -4.02
CA ALA A 91 23.60 -16.73 -5.41
C ALA A 91 23.54 -15.33 -6.07
N ALA A 92 22.51 -14.53 -5.75
CA ALA A 92 22.37 -13.19 -6.27
C ALA A 92 23.44 -12.22 -5.78
N LEU A 93 24.00 -12.40 -4.58
CA LEU A 93 25.03 -11.52 -4.01
C LEU A 93 26.27 -11.39 -4.89
N THR A 94 26.63 -12.43 -5.62
CA THR A 94 27.79 -12.41 -6.54
C THR A 94 27.65 -11.40 -7.67
N ARG A 95 26.42 -10.99 -8.00
CA ARG A 95 26.13 -9.98 -9.05
C ARG A 95 26.39 -8.55 -8.58
N PHE A 96 26.50 -8.33 -7.26
CA PHE A 96 26.65 -7.03 -6.62
C PHE A 96 27.99 -6.89 -5.86
N ALA A 97 28.85 -7.88 -5.98
CA ALA A 97 30.17 -7.88 -5.36
C ALA A 97 31.15 -6.99 -6.12
#